data_1b2c5b56881872a517e48e30b29c6518
#
_entry.id   1b2c5b56881872a517e48e30b29c6518
#
_cell.length_a   1.000
_cell.length_b   1.000
_cell.length_c   1.000
_cell.angle_alpha   90.00
_cell.angle_beta   90.00
_cell.angle_gamma   90.00
#
_symmetry.space_group_name_H-M   'P 1'
#
loop_
_entity.id
_entity.type
_entity.pdbx_description
1 polymer ?
#
loop_
_entity_poly.entity_id
_entity_poly.type
_entity_poly.pdbx_seq_one_letter_code
_entity_poly.pdbx_strand_id
1 'polypeptide(L)'
;MHTKYQHGGDIYSNKVSIDYSANINPLGLPQGVKEELARCIEEPVCCVYPDSQCRDLVKALADYHKVTQDWILCGNGAADLIFGLAFALKPKKALLLAPSFLEYEQALKAVDCDIDLFYLKEENGYRLDVEELCKTLERANATYNTTAVGCSDQQKSTSEANNGYNILFLCNPNNPTGIAVKKEQVLKLAETCEKTNTFLVVDECFEEFLDEPEAYSIIPFLEKLSHVFVLKAFTKIYAMAGLRLGYALCSNEDVLTKICQVRQPWSVSGLAQRAGIAALKETEYVLKTRKLIHEQREKMEAALTELGYIVYPSQANYIFFMEKTLEGATDSLYDRMLKQGVLIRSCSNYPGLDASCYRICVKTEEENREFLHKLSQCTVTKRTDIKCADTKHTDTVYTDANPTQAPHRPEKEE
;
A
#
# COMPACT_ATOMS: atom_id res chain seq x y z
N MET A 1 11.38 -12.99 -16.77
CA MET A 1 9.93 -12.89 -16.66
C MET A 1 9.60 -11.45 -16.34
N HIS A 2 8.99 -10.72 -17.28
CA HIS A 2 8.56 -9.35 -17.02
C HIS A 2 7.18 -9.39 -16.37
N THR A 3 7.12 -9.29 -15.04
CA THR A 3 5.85 -9.11 -14.38
C THR A 3 5.42 -7.65 -14.53
N LYS A 4 4.24 -7.40 -15.06
CA LYS A 4 3.59 -6.08 -15.12
C LYS A 4 3.41 -5.48 -13.70
N TYR A 5 3.40 -6.34 -12.70
CA TYR A 5 3.18 -6.00 -11.30
C TYR A 5 4.52 -5.91 -10.57
N GLN A 6 5.05 -4.69 -10.44
CA GLN A 6 6.19 -4.42 -9.59
C GLN A 6 5.70 -3.99 -8.21
N HIS A 7 6.30 -4.54 -7.16
CA HIS A 7 5.99 -4.22 -5.76
C HIS A 7 7.16 -3.48 -5.10
N GLY A 8 6.91 -2.83 -3.97
CA GLY A 8 7.97 -2.40 -3.08
C GLY A 8 8.59 -3.59 -2.33
N GLY A 9 9.78 -3.39 -1.75
CA GLY A 9 10.47 -4.40 -0.94
C GLY A 9 11.36 -5.36 -1.72
N ASP A 10 11.67 -5.08 -3.00
CA ASP A 10 12.60 -5.89 -3.77
C ASP A 10 14.06 -5.55 -3.43
N ILE A 11 14.46 -5.91 -2.23
CA ILE A 11 15.84 -5.81 -1.74
C ILE A 11 16.75 -6.92 -2.27
N TYR A 12 16.19 -7.91 -2.96
CA TYR A 12 16.93 -9.06 -3.50
C TYR A 12 17.57 -8.74 -4.85
N SER A 13 16.86 -7.98 -5.69
CA SER A 13 17.40 -7.50 -6.98
C SER A 13 18.19 -6.21 -6.85
N ASN A 14 18.02 -5.48 -5.74
CA ASN A 14 18.62 -4.17 -5.52
C ASN A 14 19.52 -4.18 -4.29
N LYS A 15 20.83 -3.86 -4.47
CA LYS A 15 21.75 -3.70 -3.34
C LYS A 15 21.53 -2.32 -2.72
N VAL A 16 20.72 -2.27 -1.68
CA VAL A 16 20.34 -1.02 -0.97
C VAL A 16 20.71 -1.09 0.50
N SER A 17 21.04 0.05 1.08
CA SER A 17 21.27 0.18 2.52
C SER A 17 19.95 0.41 3.28
N ILE A 18 18.97 1.06 2.63
CA ILE A 18 17.69 1.41 3.25
C ILE A 18 16.54 1.19 2.25
N ASP A 19 15.50 0.48 2.68
CA ASP A 19 14.29 0.28 1.90
C ASP A 19 13.14 1.17 2.41
N TYR A 20 12.75 2.16 1.60
CA TYR A 20 11.57 3.02 1.80
C TYR A 20 10.39 2.63 0.92
N SER A 21 10.52 1.59 0.10
CA SER A 21 9.49 1.15 -0.84
C SER A 21 8.43 0.25 -0.19
N ALA A 22 8.76 -0.44 0.91
CA ALA A 22 7.88 -1.33 1.65
C ALA A 22 7.32 -0.64 2.91
N ASN A 23 5.99 -0.59 3.05
CA ASN A 23 5.30 0.10 4.14
C ASN A 23 5.21 -0.79 5.40
N ILE A 24 6.35 -1.10 5.99
CA ILE A 24 6.47 -1.95 7.18
C ILE A 24 6.70 -1.07 8.41
N ASN A 25 6.16 -1.46 9.56
CA ASN A 25 6.39 -0.77 10.82
C ASN A 25 7.87 -0.70 11.15
N PRO A 26 8.44 0.50 11.36
CA PRO A 26 9.88 0.67 11.61
C PRO A 26 10.35 0.13 12.96
N LEU A 27 9.45 -0.12 13.91
CA LEU A 27 9.80 -0.71 15.21
C LEU A 27 10.18 -2.20 15.11
N GLY A 28 9.95 -2.83 13.92
CA GLY A 28 10.22 -4.25 13.72
C GLY A 28 9.23 -5.16 14.47
N LEU A 29 9.55 -6.45 14.62
CA LEU A 29 8.70 -7.39 15.33
C LEU A 29 8.51 -7.00 16.80
N PRO A 30 7.28 -7.04 17.35
CA PRO A 30 7.03 -6.86 18.77
C PRO A 30 7.76 -7.91 19.61
N GLN A 31 8.10 -7.57 20.86
CA GLN A 31 8.92 -8.43 21.72
C GLN A 31 8.21 -9.76 22.02
N GLY A 32 6.92 -9.74 22.36
CA GLY A 32 6.17 -10.97 22.62
C GLY A 32 6.03 -11.87 21.40
N VAL A 33 6.03 -11.30 20.18
CA VAL A 33 6.08 -12.08 18.93
C VAL A 33 7.43 -12.77 18.77
N LYS A 34 8.55 -12.08 19.05
CA LYS A 34 9.89 -12.68 18.99
C LYS A 34 10.03 -13.85 19.95
N GLU A 35 9.56 -13.66 21.18
CA GLU A 35 9.59 -14.69 22.22
C GLU A 35 8.73 -15.90 21.86
N GLU A 36 7.54 -15.65 21.30
CA GLU A 36 6.66 -16.73 20.86
C GLU A 36 7.26 -17.53 19.70
N LEU A 37 7.89 -16.85 18.72
CA LEU A 37 8.56 -17.52 17.61
C LEU A 37 9.76 -18.35 18.09
N ALA A 38 10.53 -17.85 19.07
CA ALA A 38 11.61 -18.62 19.69
C ALA A 38 11.08 -19.90 20.35
N ARG A 39 9.97 -19.82 21.11
CA ARG A 39 9.31 -21.00 21.69
C ARG A 39 8.83 -21.99 20.63
N CYS A 40 8.27 -21.50 19.54
CA CYS A 40 7.83 -22.35 18.44
C CYS A 40 8.95 -23.18 17.80
N ILE A 41 10.20 -22.72 17.85
CA ILE A 41 11.36 -23.47 17.34
C ILE A 41 11.77 -24.59 18.33
N GLU A 42 11.63 -24.36 19.63
CA GLU A 42 11.90 -25.37 20.68
C GLU A 42 10.77 -26.42 20.76
N GLU A 43 9.52 -26.05 20.47
CA GLU A 43 8.39 -26.93 20.38
C GLU A 43 8.25 -27.58 19.00
N PRO A 44 7.53 -28.70 18.82
CA PRO A 44 7.41 -29.38 17.53
C PRO A 44 6.43 -28.69 16.56
N VAL A 45 6.22 -27.36 16.66
CA VAL A 45 5.26 -26.59 15.84
C VAL A 45 5.56 -26.72 14.35
N CYS A 46 6.84 -26.78 13.99
CA CYS A 46 7.28 -26.95 12.60
C CYS A 46 7.20 -28.38 12.08
N CYS A 47 7.00 -29.36 12.96
CA CYS A 47 7.04 -30.78 12.64
C CYS A 47 5.63 -31.39 12.47
N VAL A 48 4.58 -30.61 12.68
CA VAL A 48 3.18 -31.03 12.56
C VAL A 48 2.43 -30.12 11.57
N TYR A 49 1.38 -30.64 10.96
CA TYR A 49 0.50 -29.78 10.17
C TYR A 49 -0.17 -28.74 11.07
N PRO A 50 -0.25 -27.47 10.63
CA PRO A 50 -0.94 -26.44 11.36
C PRO A 50 -2.44 -26.72 11.45
N ASP A 51 -3.13 -26.10 12.41
CA ASP A 51 -4.60 -26.13 12.40
C ASP A 51 -5.14 -25.45 11.15
N SER A 52 -5.78 -26.24 10.27
CA SER A 52 -6.30 -25.74 9.00
C SER A 52 -7.42 -24.71 9.15
N GLN A 53 -8.06 -24.64 10.33
CA GLN A 53 -9.11 -23.70 10.66
C GLN A 53 -8.60 -22.53 11.53
N CYS A 54 -7.34 -22.55 11.97
CA CYS A 54 -6.74 -21.50 12.81
C CYS A 54 -7.57 -21.21 14.09
N ARG A 55 -8.18 -22.22 14.72
CA ARG A 55 -9.21 -22.05 15.77
C ARG A 55 -8.80 -21.13 16.91
N ASP A 56 -7.58 -21.29 17.44
CA ASP A 56 -7.08 -20.45 18.53
C ASP A 56 -6.87 -19.00 18.09
N LEU A 57 -6.37 -18.79 16.87
CA LEU A 57 -6.20 -17.46 16.30
C LEU A 57 -7.55 -16.81 16.00
N VAL A 58 -8.49 -17.56 15.41
CA VAL A 58 -9.87 -17.09 15.15
C VAL A 58 -10.56 -16.67 16.43
N LYS A 59 -10.42 -17.47 17.51
CA LYS A 59 -10.95 -17.11 18.83
C LYS A 59 -10.33 -15.80 19.34
N ALA A 60 -9.00 -15.68 19.28
CA ALA A 60 -8.32 -14.47 19.72
C ALA A 60 -8.73 -13.22 18.91
N LEU A 61 -8.94 -13.36 17.59
CA LEU A 61 -9.44 -12.29 16.71
C LEU A 61 -10.89 -11.94 17.02
N ALA A 62 -11.75 -12.93 17.30
CA ALA A 62 -13.14 -12.70 17.68
C ALA A 62 -13.24 -11.91 18.99
N ASP A 63 -12.43 -12.27 19.99
CA ASP A 63 -12.33 -11.56 21.26
C ASP A 63 -11.80 -10.12 21.06
N TYR A 64 -10.79 -9.94 20.18
CA TYR A 64 -10.19 -8.65 19.88
C TYR A 64 -11.17 -7.68 19.18
N HIS A 65 -11.90 -8.16 18.16
CA HIS A 65 -12.86 -7.35 17.41
C HIS A 65 -14.27 -7.34 18.01
N LYS A 66 -14.54 -8.18 19.02
CA LYS A 66 -15.87 -8.37 19.66
C LYS A 66 -16.94 -8.81 18.66
N VAL A 67 -16.59 -9.78 17.81
CA VAL A 67 -17.44 -10.40 16.80
C VAL A 67 -17.51 -11.90 16.99
N THR A 68 -18.43 -12.59 16.28
CA THR A 68 -18.48 -14.06 16.31
C THR A 68 -17.32 -14.68 15.52
N GLN A 69 -16.87 -15.86 15.93
CA GLN A 69 -15.80 -16.60 15.28
C GLN A 69 -16.15 -16.99 13.84
N ASP A 70 -17.42 -17.25 13.57
CA ASP A 70 -17.91 -17.67 12.25
C ASP A 70 -17.76 -16.60 11.16
N TRP A 71 -17.51 -15.34 11.53
CA TRP A 71 -17.25 -14.24 10.60
C TRP A 71 -15.79 -14.07 10.24
N ILE A 72 -14.89 -14.87 10.79
CA ILE A 72 -13.44 -14.67 10.65
C ILE A 72 -12.82 -15.77 9.80
N LEU A 73 -12.02 -15.37 8.84
CA LEU A 73 -11.23 -16.25 7.98
C LEU A 73 -9.78 -15.81 7.96
N CYS A 74 -8.86 -16.65 8.47
CA CYS A 74 -7.41 -16.40 8.39
C CYS A 74 -6.83 -16.79 7.02
N GLY A 75 -5.77 -16.11 6.58
CA GLY A 75 -5.12 -16.34 5.29
C GLY A 75 -3.61 -16.10 5.32
N ASN A 76 -2.93 -16.61 4.32
CA ASN A 76 -1.50 -16.41 4.07
C ASN A 76 -1.22 -14.98 3.58
N GLY A 77 -1.49 -13.99 4.44
CA GLY A 77 -1.58 -12.58 4.11
C GLY A 77 -2.92 -12.22 3.45
N ALA A 78 -3.21 -10.92 3.36
CA ALA A 78 -4.44 -10.43 2.73
C ALA A 78 -4.53 -10.85 1.24
N ALA A 79 -3.41 -10.96 0.52
CA ALA A 79 -3.40 -11.36 -0.88
C ALA A 79 -4.03 -12.75 -1.11
N ASP A 80 -3.74 -13.72 -0.24
CA ASP A 80 -4.38 -15.06 -0.29
C ASP A 80 -5.91 -14.97 -0.21
N LEU A 81 -6.43 -14.06 0.62
CA LEU A 81 -7.86 -13.84 0.78
C LEU A 81 -8.48 -13.09 -0.40
N ILE A 82 -7.77 -12.14 -0.99
CA ILE A 82 -8.19 -11.42 -2.20
C ILE A 82 -8.36 -12.40 -3.37
N PHE A 83 -7.36 -13.24 -3.61
CA PHE A 83 -7.43 -14.28 -4.66
C PHE A 83 -8.50 -15.31 -4.33
N GLY A 84 -8.58 -15.80 -3.08
CA GLY A 84 -9.61 -16.73 -2.62
C GLY A 84 -11.02 -16.20 -2.85
N LEU A 85 -11.26 -14.92 -2.55
CA LEU A 85 -12.54 -14.25 -2.79
C LEU A 85 -12.88 -14.18 -4.30
N ALA A 86 -11.91 -13.77 -5.13
CA ALA A 86 -12.08 -13.71 -6.58
C ALA A 86 -12.44 -15.09 -7.16
N PHE A 87 -11.72 -16.14 -6.76
CA PHE A 87 -12.01 -17.51 -7.20
C PHE A 87 -13.34 -18.07 -6.68
N ALA A 88 -13.75 -17.67 -5.48
CA ALA A 88 -15.01 -18.10 -4.88
C ALA A 88 -16.24 -17.45 -5.53
N LEU A 89 -16.16 -16.12 -5.77
CA LEU A 89 -17.29 -15.36 -6.30
C LEU A 89 -17.32 -15.32 -7.83
N LYS A 90 -16.18 -15.42 -8.51
CA LYS A 90 -16.03 -15.32 -9.97
C LYS A 90 -16.82 -14.15 -10.55
N PRO A 91 -16.60 -12.92 -10.05
CA PRO A 91 -17.35 -11.78 -10.51
C PRO A 91 -17.12 -11.56 -12.01
N LYS A 92 -18.17 -11.15 -12.72
CA LYS A 92 -18.10 -10.88 -14.16
C LYS A 92 -17.63 -9.46 -14.44
N LYS A 93 -18.03 -8.52 -13.58
CA LYS A 93 -17.69 -7.10 -13.72
C LYS A 93 -17.34 -6.49 -12.37
N ALA A 94 -16.22 -5.81 -12.33
CA ALA A 94 -15.70 -5.15 -11.13
C ALA A 94 -15.50 -3.66 -11.34
N LEU A 95 -15.64 -2.88 -10.27
CA LEU A 95 -15.20 -1.49 -10.21
C LEU A 95 -14.01 -1.38 -9.27
N LEU A 96 -12.90 -0.81 -9.74
CA LEU A 96 -11.72 -0.53 -8.93
C LEU A 96 -11.45 0.97 -8.88
N LEU A 97 -11.00 1.47 -7.74
CA LEU A 97 -10.45 2.81 -7.65
C LEU A 97 -9.06 2.87 -8.32
N ALA A 98 -8.75 3.98 -8.96
CA ALA A 98 -7.44 4.22 -9.58
C ALA A 98 -6.94 5.63 -9.24
N PRO A 99 -5.74 5.78 -8.66
CA PRO A 99 -4.81 4.70 -8.30
C PRO A 99 -5.24 3.95 -7.03
N SER A 100 -5.04 2.62 -7.02
CA SER A 100 -5.22 1.79 -5.82
C SER A 100 -4.33 0.52 -5.90
N PHE A 101 -4.42 -0.36 -4.90
CA PHE A 101 -3.57 -1.54 -4.78
C PHE A 101 -3.75 -2.50 -5.95
N LEU A 102 -2.64 -2.88 -6.59
CA LEU A 102 -2.65 -3.56 -7.89
C LEU A 102 -3.08 -5.03 -7.84
N GLU A 103 -3.00 -5.67 -6.67
CA GLU A 103 -3.36 -7.08 -6.50
C GLU A 103 -4.86 -7.34 -6.68
N TYR A 104 -5.72 -6.32 -6.50
CA TYR A 104 -7.15 -6.46 -6.80
C TYR A 104 -7.36 -6.74 -8.30
N GLU A 105 -6.72 -5.93 -9.17
CA GLU A 105 -6.76 -6.13 -10.61
C GLU A 105 -6.20 -7.50 -11.00
N GLN A 106 -5.09 -7.92 -10.38
CA GLN A 106 -4.46 -9.20 -10.66
C GLN A 106 -5.37 -10.38 -10.30
N ALA A 107 -6.01 -10.35 -9.13
CA ALA A 107 -6.91 -11.41 -8.69
C ALA A 107 -8.17 -11.50 -9.56
N LEU A 108 -8.74 -10.35 -9.95
CA LEU A 108 -9.92 -10.28 -10.81
C LEU A 108 -9.62 -10.78 -12.23
N LYS A 109 -8.46 -10.40 -12.79
CA LYS A 109 -8.02 -10.93 -14.10
C LYS A 109 -7.78 -12.44 -14.10
N ALA A 110 -7.41 -13.03 -12.97
CA ALA A 110 -7.21 -14.46 -12.85
C ALA A 110 -8.52 -15.26 -12.97
N VAL A 111 -9.68 -14.60 -12.93
CA VAL A 111 -11.01 -15.19 -13.07
C VAL A 111 -11.79 -14.60 -14.26
N ASP A 112 -11.09 -13.99 -15.22
CA ASP A 112 -11.67 -13.38 -16.42
C ASP A 112 -12.76 -12.34 -16.12
N CYS A 113 -12.55 -11.53 -15.09
CA CYS A 113 -13.45 -10.44 -14.71
C CYS A 113 -13.18 -9.18 -15.54
N ASP A 114 -14.22 -8.58 -16.09
CA ASP A 114 -14.14 -7.24 -16.70
C ASP A 114 -13.97 -6.18 -15.61
N ILE A 115 -13.06 -5.23 -15.83
CA ILE A 115 -12.69 -4.24 -14.83
C ILE A 115 -12.86 -2.83 -15.39
N ASP A 116 -13.72 -2.05 -14.75
CA ASP A 116 -13.81 -0.62 -14.95
C ASP A 116 -13.04 0.12 -13.84
N LEU A 117 -12.49 1.30 -14.16
CA LEU A 117 -11.71 2.11 -13.23
C LEU A 117 -12.45 3.39 -12.89
N PHE A 118 -12.58 3.67 -11.60
CA PHE A 118 -13.03 4.96 -11.07
C PHE A 118 -11.80 5.78 -10.66
N TYR A 119 -11.48 6.81 -11.45
CA TYR A 119 -10.27 7.60 -11.25
C TYR A 119 -10.42 8.61 -10.12
N LEU A 120 -9.54 8.52 -9.12
CA LEU A 120 -9.31 9.56 -8.12
C LEU A 120 -8.55 10.70 -8.78
N LYS A 121 -9.02 11.93 -8.61
CA LYS A 121 -8.52 13.09 -9.34
C LYS A 121 -7.46 13.84 -8.53
N GLU A 122 -6.38 14.21 -9.21
CA GLU A 122 -5.31 15.02 -8.62
C GLU A 122 -5.81 16.37 -8.10
N GLU A 123 -6.70 17.04 -8.85
CA GLU A 123 -7.31 18.31 -8.47
C GLU A 123 -8.05 18.28 -7.13
N ASN A 124 -8.54 17.09 -6.71
CA ASN A 124 -9.13 16.83 -5.40
C ASN A 124 -8.14 16.26 -4.39
N GLY A 125 -6.84 16.28 -4.70
CA GLY A 125 -5.79 15.65 -3.91
C GLY A 125 -5.97 14.15 -3.76
N TYR A 126 -6.48 13.47 -4.78
CA TYR A 126 -6.81 12.03 -4.80
C TYR A 126 -7.82 11.57 -3.73
N ARG A 127 -8.64 12.48 -3.22
CA ARG A 127 -9.74 12.14 -2.30
C ARG A 127 -10.88 11.48 -3.04
N LEU A 128 -11.45 10.44 -2.45
CA LEU A 128 -12.62 9.77 -3.00
C LEU A 128 -13.87 10.65 -2.84
N ASP A 129 -14.54 10.92 -3.95
CA ASP A 129 -15.91 11.43 -3.96
C ASP A 129 -16.88 10.24 -3.86
N VAL A 130 -17.32 9.96 -2.63
CA VAL A 130 -18.22 8.83 -2.33
C VAL A 130 -19.58 9.02 -2.98
N GLU A 131 -20.07 10.27 -3.09
CA GLU A 131 -21.35 10.57 -3.73
C GLU A 131 -21.32 10.21 -5.22
N GLU A 132 -20.24 10.59 -5.92
CA GLU A 132 -20.12 10.27 -7.35
C GLU A 132 -19.88 8.78 -7.58
N LEU A 133 -19.16 8.09 -6.67
CA LEU A 133 -19.00 6.64 -6.72
C LEU A 133 -20.34 5.93 -6.53
N CYS A 134 -21.18 6.35 -5.57
CA CYS A 134 -22.52 5.81 -5.36
C CYS A 134 -23.40 6.01 -6.62
N LYS A 135 -23.40 7.21 -7.21
CA LYS A 135 -24.13 7.47 -8.46
C LYS A 135 -23.63 6.60 -9.61
N THR A 136 -22.33 6.31 -9.68
CA THR A 136 -21.75 5.43 -10.71
C THR A 136 -22.28 4.01 -10.59
N LEU A 137 -22.36 3.48 -9.35
CA LEU A 137 -22.96 2.16 -9.08
C LEU A 137 -24.46 2.13 -9.46
N GLU A 138 -25.21 3.15 -9.06
CA GLU A 138 -26.65 3.25 -9.34
C GLU A 138 -26.94 3.35 -10.85
N ARG A 139 -26.16 4.16 -11.58
CA ARG A 139 -26.30 4.30 -13.06
C ARG A 139 -26.01 2.98 -13.77
N ALA A 140 -24.95 2.27 -13.39
CA ALA A 140 -24.61 0.98 -13.97
C ALA A 140 -25.73 -0.04 -13.76
N ASN A 141 -26.40 -0.02 -12.58
CA ASN A 141 -27.53 -0.89 -12.28
C ASN A 141 -28.83 -0.46 -12.99
N ALA A 142 -29.11 0.85 -13.15
CA ALA A 142 -30.30 1.38 -13.81
C ALA A 142 -30.33 1.10 -15.32
N THR A 143 -29.19 1.14 -16.00
CA THR A 143 -29.06 0.83 -17.44
C THR A 143 -29.52 -0.60 -17.74
N TYR A 144 -29.38 -1.52 -16.79
CA TYR A 144 -29.88 -2.89 -16.87
C TYR A 144 -31.42 -2.95 -16.89
N ASN A 145 -32.09 -2.22 -16.01
CA ASN A 145 -33.55 -2.26 -15.88
C ASN A 145 -34.30 -1.69 -17.12
N THR A 146 -33.65 -0.78 -17.88
CA THR A 146 -34.27 -0.18 -19.09
C THR A 146 -34.08 -1.05 -20.33
N THR A 147 -32.99 -1.84 -20.43
CA THR A 147 -32.80 -2.77 -21.56
C THR A 147 -33.64 -4.05 -21.41
N ALA A 148 -33.94 -4.47 -20.19
CA ALA A 148 -34.76 -5.66 -19.91
C ALA A 148 -36.27 -5.45 -20.23
N VAL A 149 -36.77 -4.20 -20.30
CA VAL A 149 -38.20 -3.87 -20.55
C VAL A 149 -38.54 -3.83 -22.07
N GLY A 150 -37.52 -3.89 -22.95
CA GLY A 150 -37.69 -3.75 -24.39
C GLY A 150 -37.75 -5.06 -25.22
N CYS A 151 -37.59 -6.23 -24.65
CA CYS A 151 -37.65 -7.51 -25.37
C CYS A 151 -38.92 -8.31 -25.01
N SER A 152 -39.89 -8.29 -25.95
CA SER A 152 -41.06 -9.16 -25.93
C SER A 152 -40.62 -10.65 -26.05
N ASP A 153 -41.18 -11.45 -25.16
CA ASP A 153 -41.34 -12.92 -25.16
C ASP A 153 -40.67 -13.73 -26.29
N GLN A 154 -39.68 -14.46 -25.97
CA GLN A 154 -39.36 -15.86 -26.29
C GLN A 154 -37.84 -16.05 -26.32
N GLN A 155 -37.25 -16.28 -25.18
CA GLN A 155 -36.08 -17.12 -24.88
C GLN A 155 -35.49 -16.71 -23.53
N LYS A 156 -36.10 -17.17 -22.45
CA LYS A 156 -35.45 -17.19 -21.14
C LYS A 156 -34.30 -18.18 -21.18
N SER A 157 -33.14 -17.74 -21.69
CA SER A 157 -31.89 -18.41 -21.39
C SER A 157 -31.48 -17.99 -19.98
N THR A 158 -31.24 -18.97 -19.13
CA THR A 158 -30.88 -18.86 -17.72
C THR A 158 -29.44 -18.35 -17.52
N SER A 159 -29.12 -17.15 -18.01
CA SER A 159 -27.90 -16.41 -17.71
C SER A 159 -28.13 -14.92 -18.05
N GLU A 160 -29.02 -14.26 -17.31
CA GLU A 160 -29.17 -12.81 -17.41
C GLU A 160 -27.89 -12.15 -16.87
N ALA A 161 -27.05 -11.65 -17.77
CA ALA A 161 -25.88 -10.89 -17.44
C ALA A 161 -26.31 -9.60 -16.75
N ASN A 162 -26.13 -9.54 -15.43
CA ASN A 162 -26.28 -8.31 -14.67
C ASN A 162 -25.23 -7.31 -15.20
N ASN A 163 -25.65 -6.23 -15.84
CA ASN A 163 -24.76 -5.19 -16.37
C ASN A 163 -24.20 -4.27 -15.26
N GLY A 164 -24.66 -4.42 -14.03
CA GLY A 164 -24.09 -3.76 -12.85
C GLY A 164 -22.75 -4.39 -12.41
N TYR A 165 -22.09 -3.72 -11.49
CA TYR A 165 -20.87 -4.27 -10.90
C TYR A 165 -21.20 -5.36 -9.90
N ASN A 166 -20.47 -6.48 -9.98
CA ASN A 166 -20.60 -7.58 -9.02
C ASN A 166 -19.77 -7.34 -7.77
N ILE A 167 -18.64 -6.60 -7.91
CA ILE A 167 -17.69 -6.36 -6.82
C ILE A 167 -17.04 -4.98 -6.95
N LEU A 168 -16.82 -4.34 -5.80
CA LEU A 168 -16.08 -3.09 -5.64
C LEU A 168 -15.00 -3.28 -4.58
N PHE A 169 -13.76 -2.82 -4.85
CA PHE A 169 -12.68 -2.77 -3.87
C PHE A 169 -12.43 -1.33 -3.41
N LEU A 170 -12.44 -1.12 -2.10
CA LEU A 170 -12.06 0.11 -1.42
C LEU A 170 -10.86 -0.15 -0.52
N CYS A 171 -9.69 0.37 -0.86
CA CYS A 171 -8.52 0.39 0.00
C CYS A 171 -8.62 1.57 0.98
N ASN A 172 -8.67 1.31 2.29
CA ASN A 172 -8.91 2.34 3.30
C ASN A 172 -8.00 2.18 4.53
N PRO A 173 -6.93 2.98 4.70
CA PRO A 173 -6.41 4.04 3.82
C PRO A 173 -5.97 3.56 2.44
N ASN A 174 -6.14 4.41 1.42
CA ASN A 174 -5.81 4.03 0.05
C ASN A 174 -4.29 3.95 -0.18
N ASN A 175 -3.84 2.90 -0.83
CA ASN A 175 -2.48 2.73 -1.30
C ASN A 175 -2.43 2.96 -2.83
N PRO A 176 -1.73 4.01 -3.37
CA PRO A 176 -0.54 4.62 -2.74
C PRO A 176 -0.78 5.95 -2.02
N THR A 177 -1.97 6.55 -2.04
CA THR A 177 -2.18 7.95 -1.66
C THR A 177 -2.18 8.21 -0.15
N GLY A 178 -2.42 7.19 0.68
CA GLY A 178 -2.45 7.31 2.13
C GLY A 178 -3.72 7.98 2.69
N ILE A 179 -4.70 8.26 1.85
CA ILE A 179 -5.92 8.98 2.24
C ILE A 179 -6.97 7.98 2.70
N ALA A 180 -7.60 8.27 3.84
CA ALA A 180 -8.65 7.45 4.41
C ALA A 180 -10.04 8.07 4.25
N VAL A 181 -11.04 7.22 4.08
CA VAL A 181 -12.47 7.55 4.00
C VAL A 181 -13.12 7.25 5.36
N LYS A 182 -13.80 8.23 5.93
CA LYS A 182 -14.50 8.08 7.23
C LYS A 182 -15.57 6.99 7.17
N LYS A 183 -15.80 6.30 8.28
CA LYS A 183 -16.73 5.15 8.37
C LYS A 183 -18.16 5.51 7.92
N GLU A 184 -18.63 6.73 8.19
CA GLU A 184 -19.97 7.16 7.79
C GLU A 184 -20.12 7.15 6.25
N GLN A 185 -19.07 7.55 5.54
CA GLN A 185 -19.03 7.52 4.08
C GLN A 185 -18.89 6.08 3.54
N VAL A 186 -18.11 5.24 4.23
CA VAL A 186 -17.97 3.82 3.87
C VAL A 186 -19.30 3.08 4.09
N LEU A 187 -20.02 3.37 5.19
CA LEU A 187 -21.35 2.82 5.46
C LEU A 187 -22.37 3.21 4.39
N LYS A 188 -22.37 4.48 3.97
CA LYS A 188 -23.21 4.94 2.84
C LYS A 188 -22.89 4.19 1.55
N LEU A 189 -21.62 3.97 1.26
CA LEU A 189 -21.19 3.18 0.11
C LEU A 189 -21.67 1.73 0.23
N ALA A 190 -21.55 1.12 1.41
CA ALA A 190 -22.02 -0.24 1.68
C ALA A 190 -23.54 -0.39 1.45
N GLU A 191 -24.34 0.59 1.92
CA GLU A 191 -25.79 0.63 1.64
C GLU A 191 -26.10 0.72 0.15
N THR A 192 -25.32 1.51 -0.59
CA THR A 192 -25.48 1.62 -2.06
C THR A 192 -25.10 0.31 -2.74
N CYS A 193 -23.99 -0.32 -2.31
CA CYS A 193 -23.54 -1.62 -2.82
C CYS A 193 -24.62 -2.71 -2.58
N GLU A 194 -25.26 -2.73 -1.41
CA GLU A 194 -26.36 -3.66 -1.13
C GLU A 194 -27.54 -3.43 -2.08
N LYS A 195 -27.96 -2.17 -2.28
CA LYS A 195 -29.08 -1.80 -3.19
C LYS A 195 -28.78 -2.17 -4.65
N THR A 196 -27.53 -2.13 -5.06
CA THR A 196 -27.08 -2.44 -6.44
C THR A 196 -26.62 -3.88 -6.61
N ASN A 197 -26.73 -4.72 -5.57
CA ASN A 197 -26.24 -6.10 -5.54
C ASN A 197 -24.75 -6.19 -5.89
N THR A 198 -23.96 -5.22 -5.44
CA THR A 198 -22.49 -5.15 -5.56
C THR A 198 -21.86 -5.63 -4.26
N PHE A 199 -20.89 -6.52 -4.30
CA PHE A 199 -20.16 -6.97 -3.13
C PHE A 199 -19.03 -5.99 -2.82
N LEU A 200 -19.00 -5.40 -1.63
CA LEU A 200 -18.00 -4.43 -1.22
C LEU A 200 -16.85 -5.09 -0.45
N VAL A 201 -15.64 -4.93 -0.94
CA VAL A 201 -14.41 -5.32 -0.22
C VAL A 201 -13.74 -4.06 0.34
N VAL A 202 -13.60 -3.97 1.64
CA VAL A 202 -12.92 -2.88 2.34
C VAL A 202 -11.59 -3.40 2.87
N ASP A 203 -10.49 -2.92 2.29
CA ASP A 203 -9.14 -3.29 2.72
C ASP A 203 -8.63 -2.32 3.79
N GLU A 204 -8.74 -2.74 5.05
CA GLU A 204 -8.31 -2.02 6.25
C GLU A 204 -6.90 -2.44 6.71
N CYS A 205 -6.04 -2.96 5.82
CA CYS A 205 -4.69 -3.45 6.20
C CYS A 205 -3.76 -2.35 6.76
N PHE A 206 -4.07 -1.09 6.55
CA PHE A 206 -3.31 0.07 7.07
C PHE A 206 -4.07 0.90 8.10
N GLU A 207 -5.30 0.52 8.41
CA GLU A 207 -6.20 1.31 9.28
C GLU A 207 -5.62 1.50 10.68
N GLU A 208 -4.94 0.51 11.24
CA GLU A 208 -4.34 0.56 12.59
C GLU A 208 -3.22 1.60 12.75
N PHE A 209 -2.70 2.16 11.65
CA PHE A 209 -1.76 3.28 11.68
C PHE A 209 -2.42 4.65 11.77
N LEU A 210 -3.75 4.73 11.59
CA LEU A 210 -4.49 5.97 11.71
C LEU A 210 -4.48 6.47 13.16
N ASP A 211 -4.55 7.78 13.34
CA ASP A 211 -4.55 8.38 14.67
C ASP A 211 -5.81 7.99 15.47
N GLU A 212 -6.95 7.89 14.78
CA GLU A 212 -8.25 7.49 15.33
C GLU A 212 -8.86 6.36 14.48
N PRO A 213 -8.34 5.10 14.53
CA PRO A 213 -8.76 4.02 13.63
C PRO A 213 -10.26 3.70 13.73
N GLU A 214 -10.85 3.83 14.90
CA GLU A 214 -12.28 3.63 15.15
C GLU A 214 -13.20 4.61 14.40
N ALA A 215 -12.66 5.72 13.90
CA ALA A 215 -13.39 6.67 13.05
C ALA A 215 -13.46 6.21 11.58
N TYR A 216 -12.79 5.11 11.23
CA TYR A 216 -12.66 4.64 9.85
C TYR A 216 -13.12 3.20 9.65
N SER A 217 -12.93 2.32 10.65
CA SER A 217 -13.30 0.91 10.55
C SER A 217 -14.83 0.70 10.58
N ILE A 218 -15.28 -0.20 9.71
CA ILE A 218 -16.70 -0.61 9.64
C ILE A 218 -16.95 -1.98 10.28
N ILE A 219 -15.93 -2.60 10.87
CA ILE A 219 -16.06 -3.91 11.54
C ILE A 219 -17.21 -3.93 12.57
N PRO A 220 -17.42 -2.89 13.42
CA PRO A 220 -18.51 -2.88 14.39
C PRO A 220 -19.92 -2.95 13.80
N PHE A 221 -20.05 -2.75 12.48
CA PHE A 221 -21.35 -2.71 11.79
C PHE A 221 -21.62 -3.96 10.93
N LEU A 222 -20.69 -4.93 10.88
CA LEU A 222 -20.75 -6.10 9.99
C LEU A 222 -22.01 -6.96 10.20
N GLU A 223 -22.60 -6.98 11.39
CA GLU A 223 -23.85 -7.70 11.63
C GLU A 223 -24.98 -7.29 10.66
N LYS A 224 -24.96 -6.03 10.21
CA LYS A 224 -25.96 -5.44 9.30
C LYS A 224 -25.50 -5.36 7.85
N LEU A 225 -24.29 -5.85 7.53
CA LEU A 225 -23.64 -5.63 6.24
C LEU A 225 -23.28 -6.97 5.57
N SER A 226 -24.30 -7.69 5.08
CA SER A 226 -24.13 -9.02 4.48
C SER A 226 -23.36 -9.02 3.15
N HIS A 227 -23.20 -7.86 2.49
CA HIS A 227 -22.48 -7.67 1.24
C HIS A 227 -21.10 -7.01 1.43
N VAL A 228 -20.52 -7.12 2.63
CA VAL A 228 -19.23 -6.51 2.96
C VAL A 228 -18.22 -7.55 3.41
N PHE A 229 -17.00 -7.41 2.91
CA PHE A 229 -15.83 -8.21 3.28
C PHE A 229 -14.70 -7.27 3.70
N VAL A 230 -14.28 -7.31 4.95
CA VAL A 230 -13.21 -6.48 5.49
C VAL A 230 -11.92 -7.28 5.52
N LEU A 231 -10.85 -6.74 4.93
CA LEU A 231 -9.51 -7.32 4.95
C LEU A 231 -8.64 -6.64 6.00
N LYS A 232 -7.88 -7.43 6.74
CA LYS A 232 -6.89 -6.98 7.72
C LYS A 232 -5.59 -7.76 7.56
N ALA A 233 -4.46 -7.19 7.99
CA ALA A 233 -3.17 -7.87 7.88
C ALA A 233 -2.23 -7.56 9.06
N PHE A 234 -1.59 -8.58 9.58
CA PHE A 234 -0.50 -8.46 10.56
C PHE A 234 0.82 -7.98 9.93
N THR A 235 0.92 -8.07 8.60
CA THR A 235 2.16 -7.82 7.86
C THR A 235 2.71 -6.42 8.04
N LYS A 236 1.83 -5.44 8.30
CA LYS A 236 2.19 -4.01 8.33
C LYS A 236 2.40 -3.51 9.76
N ILE A 237 1.34 -3.49 10.55
CA ILE A 237 1.35 -2.93 11.91
C ILE A 237 2.29 -3.69 12.86
N TYR A 238 2.37 -5.02 12.73
CA TYR A 238 3.24 -5.86 13.56
C TYR A 238 4.56 -6.26 12.88
N ALA A 239 4.89 -5.66 11.73
CA ALA A 239 6.11 -5.95 10.96
C ALA A 239 6.29 -7.45 10.61
N MET A 240 5.20 -8.20 10.45
CA MET A 240 5.19 -9.64 10.20
C MET A 240 5.14 -9.99 8.70
N ALA A 241 5.75 -9.16 7.84
CA ALA A 241 5.67 -9.34 6.39
C ALA A 241 6.19 -10.70 5.92
N GLY A 242 7.27 -11.20 6.52
CA GLY A 242 7.86 -12.51 6.20
C GLY A 242 7.05 -13.70 6.72
N LEU A 243 6.22 -13.52 7.75
CA LEU A 243 5.38 -14.59 8.33
C LEU A 243 4.11 -14.84 7.53
N ARG A 244 3.69 -13.88 6.71
CA ARG A 244 2.56 -14.03 5.80
C ARG A 244 1.24 -14.32 6.54
N LEU A 245 0.76 -13.41 7.37
CA LEU A 245 -0.51 -13.52 8.08
C LEU A 245 -1.45 -12.36 7.77
N GLY A 246 -2.68 -12.68 7.41
CA GLY A 246 -3.80 -11.77 7.27
C GLY A 246 -5.10 -12.48 7.66
N TYR A 247 -6.18 -11.73 7.72
CA TYR A 247 -7.50 -12.26 7.98
C TYR A 247 -8.57 -11.38 7.36
N ALA A 248 -9.74 -11.96 7.21
CA ALA A 248 -10.93 -11.25 6.76
C ALA A 248 -12.06 -11.41 7.77
N LEU A 249 -12.97 -10.44 7.76
CA LEU A 249 -14.22 -10.48 8.51
C LEU A 249 -15.39 -10.27 7.52
N CYS A 250 -16.39 -11.14 7.63
CA CYS A 250 -17.61 -11.07 6.81
C CYS A 250 -18.75 -11.76 7.57
N SER A 251 -19.90 -11.12 7.67
CA SER A 251 -21.07 -11.72 8.30
C SER A 251 -21.81 -12.70 7.39
N ASN A 252 -21.44 -12.78 6.11
CA ASN A 252 -21.98 -13.72 5.14
C ASN A 252 -21.19 -15.03 5.15
N GLU A 253 -21.66 -16.00 5.92
CA GLU A 253 -21.03 -17.32 6.08
C GLU A 253 -20.95 -18.12 4.78
N ASP A 254 -21.91 -17.93 3.85
CA ASP A 254 -21.88 -18.59 2.54
C ASP A 254 -20.67 -18.13 1.71
N VAL A 255 -20.31 -16.84 1.79
CA VAL A 255 -19.12 -16.31 1.10
C VAL A 255 -17.86 -16.93 1.71
N LEU A 256 -17.75 -16.97 3.03
CA LEU A 256 -16.59 -17.56 3.72
C LEU A 256 -16.47 -19.05 3.41
N THR A 257 -17.58 -19.77 3.37
CA THR A 257 -17.62 -21.21 3.00
C THR A 257 -17.13 -21.41 1.55
N LYS A 258 -17.60 -20.60 0.59
CA LYS A 258 -17.13 -20.66 -0.80
C LYS A 258 -15.63 -20.38 -0.91
N ILE A 259 -15.10 -19.43 -0.15
CA ILE A 259 -13.65 -19.15 -0.13
C ILE A 259 -12.90 -20.38 0.41
N CYS A 260 -13.37 -21.02 1.48
CA CYS A 260 -12.75 -22.22 2.03
C CYS A 260 -12.70 -23.38 1.01
N GLN A 261 -13.70 -23.49 0.14
CA GLN A 261 -13.77 -24.56 -0.88
C GLN A 261 -12.72 -24.42 -2.01
N VAL A 262 -12.26 -23.20 -2.29
CA VAL A 262 -11.32 -22.92 -3.40
C VAL A 262 -9.89 -22.70 -2.93
N ARG A 263 -9.67 -22.52 -1.63
CA ARG A 263 -8.34 -22.27 -1.06
C ARG A 263 -7.60 -23.55 -0.73
N GLN A 264 -6.27 -23.46 -0.70
CA GLN A 264 -5.44 -24.55 -0.22
C GLN A 264 -5.63 -24.77 1.29
N PRO A 265 -5.76 -26.04 1.74
CA PRO A 265 -5.71 -26.34 3.17
C PRO A 265 -4.32 -25.97 3.73
N TRP A 266 -4.26 -25.69 5.02
CA TRP A 266 -3.02 -25.37 5.76
C TRP A 266 -2.25 -24.16 5.20
N SER A 267 -2.95 -23.20 4.56
CA SER A 267 -2.31 -22.00 3.97
C SER A 267 -1.63 -21.10 4.99
N VAL A 268 -2.04 -21.14 6.27
CA VAL A 268 -1.46 -20.37 7.37
C VAL A 268 -0.58 -21.28 8.23
N SER A 269 0.72 -21.03 8.28
CA SER A 269 1.66 -21.83 9.04
C SER A 269 1.41 -21.76 10.56
N GLY A 270 1.80 -22.80 11.30
CA GLY A 270 1.69 -22.81 12.76
C GLY A 270 2.45 -21.67 13.42
N LEU A 271 3.60 -21.30 12.88
CA LEU A 271 4.38 -20.12 13.32
C LEU A 271 3.59 -18.83 13.17
N ALA A 272 2.93 -18.62 12.03
CA ALA A 272 2.12 -17.44 11.78
C ALA A 272 0.90 -17.38 12.72
N GLN A 273 0.22 -18.52 12.97
CA GLN A 273 -0.92 -18.59 13.88
C GLN A 273 -0.51 -18.19 15.31
N ARG A 274 0.56 -18.79 15.85
CA ARG A 274 1.09 -18.51 17.18
C ARG A 274 1.57 -17.05 17.30
N ALA A 275 2.33 -16.55 16.30
CA ALA A 275 2.78 -15.17 16.23
C ALA A 275 1.62 -14.17 16.20
N GLY A 276 0.53 -14.49 15.47
CA GLY A 276 -0.67 -13.66 15.43
C GLY A 276 -1.35 -13.52 16.80
N ILE A 277 -1.48 -14.63 17.53
CA ILE A 277 -2.06 -14.61 18.89
C ILE A 277 -1.19 -13.78 19.84
N ALA A 278 0.13 -13.88 19.75
CA ALA A 278 1.04 -13.06 20.54
C ALA A 278 0.93 -11.57 20.17
N ALA A 279 0.87 -11.26 18.87
CA ALA A 279 0.77 -9.89 18.36
C ALA A 279 -0.48 -9.14 18.84
N LEU A 280 -1.63 -9.82 18.94
CA LEU A 280 -2.88 -9.22 19.43
C LEU A 280 -2.81 -8.74 20.89
N LYS A 281 -1.83 -9.17 21.66
CA LYS A 281 -1.59 -8.74 23.05
C LYS A 281 -0.72 -7.48 23.14
N GLU A 282 -0.11 -7.06 22.05
CA GLU A 282 0.89 -5.98 21.99
C GLU A 282 0.25 -4.59 21.82
N THR A 283 -0.68 -4.24 22.68
CA THR A 283 -1.44 -2.97 22.59
C THR A 283 -0.56 -1.74 22.75
N GLU A 284 0.38 -1.78 23.70
CA GLU A 284 1.34 -0.65 23.90
C GLU A 284 2.25 -0.45 22.69
N TYR A 285 2.64 -1.53 22.02
CA TYR A 285 3.41 -1.48 20.79
C TYR A 285 2.64 -0.73 19.69
N VAL A 286 1.35 -1.03 19.51
CA VAL A 286 0.49 -0.36 18.54
C VAL A 286 0.35 1.13 18.85
N LEU A 287 0.11 1.51 20.11
CA LEU A 287 0.04 2.91 20.54
C LEU A 287 1.35 3.67 20.30
N LYS A 288 2.48 3.03 20.66
CA LYS A 288 3.82 3.60 20.38
C LYS A 288 4.06 3.78 18.89
N THR A 289 3.62 2.82 18.08
CA THR A 289 3.73 2.91 16.61
C THR A 289 2.93 4.09 16.08
N ARG A 290 1.66 4.25 16.45
CA ARG A 290 0.81 5.37 15.99
C ARG A 290 1.46 6.72 16.29
N LYS A 291 1.92 6.90 17.54
CA LYS A 291 2.59 8.12 17.95
C LYS A 291 3.84 8.41 17.11
N LEU A 292 4.71 7.39 16.93
CA LEU A 292 5.91 7.53 16.11
C LEU A 292 5.57 7.90 14.67
N ILE A 293 4.63 7.18 14.06
CA ILE A 293 4.25 7.40 12.65
C ILE A 293 3.63 8.78 12.47
N HIS A 294 2.74 9.22 13.38
CA HIS A 294 2.15 10.56 13.34
C HIS A 294 3.23 11.64 13.35
N GLU A 295 4.11 11.66 14.37
CA GLU A 295 5.17 12.65 14.54
C GLU A 295 6.15 12.66 13.36
N GLN A 296 6.54 11.49 12.88
CA GLN A 296 7.50 11.38 11.80
C GLN A 296 6.90 11.69 10.43
N ARG A 297 5.64 11.35 10.20
CA ARG A 297 4.92 11.66 8.97
C ARG A 297 4.84 13.18 8.77
N GLU A 298 4.42 13.94 9.79
CA GLU A 298 4.35 15.39 9.72
C GLU A 298 5.70 16.03 9.41
N LYS A 299 6.78 15.58 10.07
CA LYS A 299 8.14 16.07 9.82
C LYS A 299 8.58 15.77 8.38
N MET A 300 8.28 14.56 7.88
CA MET A 300 8.66 14.14 6.53
C MET A 300 7.88 14.90 5.45
N GLU A 301 6.56 15.11 5.64
CA GLU A 301 5.72 15.88 4.71
C GLU A 301 6.19 17.34 4.61
N ALA A 302 6.51 17.97 5.74
CA ALA A 302 7.08 19.31 5.76
C ALA A 302 8.43 19.38 5.02
N ALA A 303 9.36 18.47 5.32
CA ALA A 303 10.67 18.44 4.71
C ALA A 303 10.61 18.16 3.19
N LEU A 304 9.73 17.27 2.73
CA LEU A 304 9.51 17.03 1.30
C LEU A 304 8.97 18.29 0.59
N THR A 305 8.07 19.01 1.25
CA THR A 305 7.51 20.27 0.73
C THR A 305 8.59 21.35 0.62
N GLU A 306 9.46 21.48 1.63
CA GLU A 306 10.61 22.41 1.62
C GLU A 306 11.61 22.06 0.51
N LEU A 307 11.79 20.77 0.20
CA LEU A 307 12.62 20.31 -0.92
C LEU A 307 11.97 20.53 -2.30
N GLY A 308 10.74 21.05 -2.33
CA GLY A 308 10.03 21.44 -3.56
C GLY A 308 9.18 20.36 -4.21
N TYR A 309 8.97 19.21 -3.54
CA TYR A 309 8.04 18.17 -3.98
C TYR A 309 6.58 18.61 -3.77
N ILE A 310 5.67 18.05 -4.56
CA ILE A 310 4.22 18.16 -4.31
C ILE A 310 3.85 17.00 -3.40
N VAL A 311 3.42 17.30 -2.19
CA VAL A 311 3.09 16.30 -1.17
C VAL A 311 1.57 16.23 -0.98
N TYR A 312 1.02 15.02 -0.99
CA TYR A 312 -0.38 14.79 -0.67
C TYR A 312 -0.47 14.29 0.78
N PRO A 313 -1.17 15.02 1.67
CA PRO A 313 -1.24 14.67 3.09
C PRO A 313 -1.76 13.25 3.30
N SER A 314 -0.96 12.42 3.93
CA SER A 314 -1.27 11.03 4.23
C SER A 314 -1.80 10.86 5.65
N GLN A 315 -2.57 9.80 5.87
CA GLN A 315 -3.00 9.35 7.20
C GLN A 315 -2.39 8.00 7.58
N ALA A 316 -1.70 7.35 6.62
CA ALA A 316 -1.06 6.04 6.79
C ALA A 316 0.43 6.16 7.20
N ASN A 317 1.13 5.01 7.25
CA ASN A 317 2.56 4.95 7.51
C ASN A 317 3.43 5.11 6.25
N TYR A 318 2.92 5.81 5.26
CA TYR A 318 3.62 6.15 4.01
C TYR A 318 3.14 7.48 3.47
N ILE A 319 3.95 8.10 2.64
CA ILE A 319 3.70 9.41 2.04
C ILE A 319 3.73 9.25 0.52
N PHE A 320 2.70 9.75 -0.15
CA PHE A 320 2.63 9.88 -1.59
C PHE A 320 3.00 11.30 -2.00
N PHE A 321 3.89 11.43 -2.98
CA PHE A 321 4.37 12.73 -3.43
C PHE A 321 4.77 12.68 -4.90
N MET A 322 4.85 13.84 -5.52
CA MET A 322 5.26 14.00 -6.90
C MET A 322 6.49 14.89 -7.02
N GLU A 323 7.38 14.52 -7.93
CA GLU A 323 8.47 15.38 -8.35
C GLU A 323 7.98 16.30 -9.47
N LYS A 324 8.19 17.62 -9.33
CA LYS A 324 7.93 18.54 -10.44
C LYS A 324 8.84 18.18 -11.60
N THR A 325 8.28 18.05 -12.81
CA THR A 325 9.05 17.71 -14.01
C THR A 325 10.21 18.68 -14.17
N LEU A 326 11.44 18.15 -14.15
CA LEU A 326 12.65 18.91 -14.36
C LEU A 326 13.02 18.81 -15.84
N GLU A 327 12.97 19.93 -16.55
CA GLU A 327 13.50 20.00 -17.93
C GLU A 327 14.99 19.58 -17.93
N GLY A 328 15.31 18.50 -18.67
CA GLY A 328 16.68 17.99 -18.83
C GLY A 328 17.11 16.92 -17.82
N ALA A 329 16.26 16.44 -16.91
CA ALA A 329 16.59 15.29 -16.08
C ALA A 329 16.54 14.00 -16.92
N THR A 330 17.66 13.28 -16.99
CA THR A 330 17.76 11.99 -17.71
C THR A 330 17.34 10.81 -16.86
N ASP A 331 17.51 10.91 -15.53
CA ASP A 331 17.24 9.84 -14.57
C ASP A 331 16.02 10.16 -13.71
N SER A 332 15.18 9.17 -13.47
CA SER A 332 14.06 9.28 -12.52
C SER A 332 14.55 9.49 -11.08
N LEU A 333 13.70 10.01 -10.19
CA LEU A 333 14.03 10.07 -8.77
C LEU A 333 14.34 8.67 -8.20
N TYR A 334 13.61 7.64 -8.66
CA TYR A 334 13.87 6.25 -8.30
C TYR A 334 15.32 5.86 -8.60
N ASP A 335 15.83 6.13 -9.82
CA ASP A 335 17.20 5.79 -10.22
C ASP A 335 18.24 6.59 -9.44
N ARG A 336 17.98 7.87 -9.19
CA ARG A 336 18.89 8.73 -8.40
C ARG A 336 18.99 8.24 -6.94
N MET A 337 17.86 7.90 -6.32
CA MET A 337 17.85 7.38 -4.95
C MET A 337 18.47 5.98 -4.86
N LEU A 338 18.25 5.13 -5.87
CA LEU A 338 18.86 3.80 -5.93
C LEU A 338 20.40 3.91 -5.98
N LYS A 339 20.95 4.89 -6.73
CA LYS A 339 22.41 5.17 -6.74
C LYS A 339 22.94 5.60 -5.37
N GLN A 340 22.09 6.17 -4.50
CA GLN A 340 22.41 6.50 -3.11
C GLN A 340 22.18 5.32 -2.13
N GLY A 341 21.87 4.13 -2.66
CA GLY A 341 21.58 2.95 -1.86
C GLY A 341 20.21 3.00 -1.15
N VAL A 342 19.26 3.78 -1.64
CA VAL A 342 17.92 3.91 -1.09
C VAL A 342 16.88 3.43 -2.10
N LEU A 343 16.04 2.50 -1.70
CA LEU A 343 14.94 2.01 -2.51
C LEU A 343 13.65 2.77 -2.15
N ILE A 344 13.07 3.47 -3.13
CA ILE A 344 11.75 4.10 -3.02
C ILE A 344 10.75 3.40 -3.94
N ARG A 345 9.44 3.65 -3.78
CA ARG A 345 8.42 3.09 -4.67
C ARG A 345 8.08 4.08 -5.79
N SER A 346 8.47 3.77 -7.04
CA SER A 346 7.90 4.45 -8.21
C SER A 346 6.44 4.02 -8.38
N CYS A 347 5.54 4.97 -8.53
CA CYS A 347 4.11 4.73 -8.71
C CYS A 347 3.67 4.76 -10.19
N SER A 348 4.60 4.80 -11.14
CA SER A 348 4.33 4.90 -12.59
C SER A 348 3.49 3.75 -13.17
N ASN A 349 3.44 2.61 -12.48
CA ASN A 349 2.63 1.45 -12.91
C ASN A 349 1.22 1.42 -12.32
N TYR A 350 0.84 2.41 -11.50
CA TYR A 350 -0.55 2.55 -11.04
C TYR A 350 -1.38 3.27 -12.13
N PRO A 351 -2.56 2.75 -12.48
CA PRO A 351 -3.44 3.47 -13.40
C PRO A 351 -3.76 4.88 -12.89
N GLY A 352 -3.66 5.87 -13.77
CA GLY A 352 -3.88 7.29 -13.43
C GLY A 352 -2.69 8.01 -12.82
N LEU A 353 -1.52 7.36 -12.68
CA LEU A 353 -0.26 7.96 -12.25
C LEU A 353 0.81 7.85 -13.33
N ASP A 354 1.84 8.68 -13.24
CA ASP A 354 2.97 8.72 -14.16
C ASP A 354 4.33 8.54 -13.46
N ALA A 355 5.40 8.76 -14.20
CA ALA A 355 6.77 8.58 -13.72
C ALA A 355 7.21 9.62 -12.68
N SER A 356 6.45 10.70 -12.49
CA SER A 356 6.73 11.73 -11.48
C SER A 356 6.23 11.35 -10.08
N CYS A 357 5.44 10.29 -9.98
CA CYS A 357 4.73 9.88 -8.77
C CYS A 357 5.52 8.83 -7.97
N TYR A 358 5.70 9.09 -6.69
CA TYR A 358 6.46 8.23 -5.77
C TYR A 358 5.73 8.02 -4.46
N ARG A 359 6.05 6.91 -3.79
CA ARG A 359 5.62 6.62 -2.42
C ARG A 359 6.81 6.17 -1.59
N ILE A 360 6.90 6.67 -0.36
CA ILE A 360 7.89 6.25 0.64
C ILE A 360 7.19 5.86 1.93
N CYS A 361 7.71 4.88 2.66
CA CYS A 361 7.24 4.60 4.01
C CYS A 361 7.77 5.64 5.00
N VAL A 362 7.09 5.76 6.15
CA VAL A 362 7.55 6.54 7.29
C VAL A 362 8.32 5.60 8.21
N LYS A 363 9.51 6.02 8.63
CA LYS A 363 10.40 5.22 9.48
C LYS A 363 10.74 5.93 10.80
N THR A 364 11.80 5.47 11.47
CA THR A 364 12.34 6.11 12.67
C THR A 364 12.93 7.49 12.34
N GLU A 365 13.07 8.34 13.35
CA GLU A 365 13.63 9.69 13.17
C GLU A 365 15.04 9.66 12.57
N GLU A 366 15.86 8.69 12.99
CA GLU A 366 17.24 8.54 12.50
C GLU A 366 17.25 8.13 11.02
N GLU A 367 16.48 7.09 10.64
CA GLU A 367 16.36 6.66 9.26
C GLU A 367 15.79 7.77 8.37
N ASN A 368 14.75 8.47 8.83
CA ASN A 368 14.12 9.57 8.08
C ASN A 368 15.10 10.73 7.85
N ARG A 369 15.92 11.09 8.83
CA ARG A 369 16.96 12.12 8.68
C ARG A 369 18.01 11.71 7.65
N GLU A 370 18.47 10.45 7.68
CA GLU A 370 19.38 9.91 6.66
C GLU A 370 18.76 9.94 5.27
N PHE A 371 17.51 9.50 5.15
CA PHE A 371 16.76 9.54 3.90
C PHE A 371 16.66 10.96 3.33
N LEU A 372 16.25 11.94 4.12
CA LEU A 372 16.10 13.34 3.70
C LEU A 372 17.46 13.95 3.29
N HIS A 373 18.53 13.59 3.99
CA HIS A 373 19.87 14.01 3.59
C HIS A 373 20.26 13.48 2.20
N LYS A 374 20.05 12.19 1.94
CA LYS A 374 20.32 11.58 0.63
C LYS A 374 19.39 12.14 -0.45
N LEU A 375 18.13 12.37 -0.12
CA LEU A 375 17.15 12.95 -1.04
C LEU A 375 17.53 14.37 -1.46
N SER A 376 18.01 15.21 -0.52
CA SER A 376 18.45 16.58 -0.82
C SER A 376 19.63 16.63 -1.80
N GLN A 377 20.48 15.59 -1.80
CA GLN A 377 21.58 15.45 -2.79
C GLN A 377 21.08 15.03 -4.18
N CYS A 378 19.91 14.41 -4.24
CA CYS A 378 19.26 13.98 -5.48
C CYS A 378 18.36 15.06 -6.10
N THR A 379 18.02 16.11 -5.34
CA THR A 379 17.20 17.21 -5.84
C THR A 379 18.02 18.05 -6.80
N VAL A 380 17.58 18.18 -8.06
CA VAL A 380 18.25 19.03 -9.04
C VAL A 380 17.95 20.47 -8.73
N THR A 381 18.77 21.09 -7.89
CA THR A 381 18.76 22.54 -7.71
C THR A 381 19.07 23.19 -9.06
N LYS A 382 18.23 24.11 -9.56
CA LYS A 382 18.64 25.06 -10.58
C LYS A 382 19.89 25.76 -10.03
N ARG A 383 21.08 25.36 -10.52
CA ARG A 383 22.26 26.21 -10.36
C ARG A 383 21.93 27.50 -11.12
N THR A 384 21.50 28.51 -10.39
CA THR A 384 21.66 29.87 -10.83
C THR A 384 23.17 30.09 -10.94
N ASP A 385 23.68 29.97 -12.14
CA ASP A 385 25.00 30.50 -12.47
C ASP A 385 24.99 32.00 -12.20
N ILE A 386 25.35 32.37 -10.97
CA ILE A 386 25.82 33.73 -10.69
C ILE A 386 27.20 33.77 -11.34
N LYS A 387 27.21 34.19 -12.61
CA LYS A 387 28.42 34.69 -13.24
C LYS A 387 28.89 35.87 -12.38
N CYS A 388 29.94 35.65 -11.60
CA CYS A 388 30.77 36.74 -11.11
C CYS A 388 31.23 37.55 -12.34
N ALA A 389 30.70 38.75 -12.43
CA ALA A 389 31.19 39.72 -13.41
C ALA A 389 32.66 40.02 -13.05
N ASP A 390 33.55 39.64 -13.97
CA ASP A 390 34.94 40.09 -14.01
C ASP A 390 34.95 41.61 -14.06
N THR A 391 35.31 42.23 -12.94
CA THR A 391 35.78 43.62 -12.95
C THR A 391 37.16 43.63 -13.58
N LYS A 392 37.21 44.06 -14.82
CA LYS A 392 38.44 44.47 -15.49
C LYS A 392 39.01 45.69 -14.71
N HIS A 393 40.19 45.51 -14.16
CA HIS A 393 41.10 46.60 -13.90
C HIS A 393 42.25 46.53 -14.91
N THR A 394 42.29 47.54 -15.73
CA THR A 394 43.37 47.92 -16.63
C THR A 394 44.53 48.54 -15.83
N ASP A 395 45.72 48.40 -16.47
CA ASP A 395 46.98 49.17 -16.32
C ASP A 395 48.05 48.54 -15.40
N THR A 396 49.27 48.38 -15.77
CA THR A 396 50.22 49.09 -16.68
C THR A 396 51.50 48.23 -16.82
N VAL A 397 52.07 48.34 -17.96
CA VAL A 397 53.37 47.79 -18.43
C VAL A 397 54.54 48.22 -17.53
N TYR A 398 55.48 47.30 -17.22
CA TYR A 398 56.91 47.58 -17.25
C TYR A 398 57.71 46.31 -17.58
N THR A 399 58.62 46.46 -18.58
CA THR A 399 59.65 45.58 -19.11
C THR A 399 60.77 45.29 -18.10
N ASP A 400 61.38 44.14 -18.07
CA ASP A 400 62.71 43.79 -18.57
C ASP A 400 63.32 42.53 -17.90
N ALA A 401 63.98 41.78 -18.77
CA ALA A 401 65.21 40.96 -18.58
C ALA A 401 65.16 39.57 -17.94
N ASN A 402 65.30 38.60 -18.82
CA ASN A 402 65.92 37.26 -18.74
C ASN A 402 67.42 37.38 -18.40
N PRO A 403 68.25 36.31 -18.14
CA PRO A 403 68.01 34.87 -18.23
C PRO A 403 68.78 33.97 -17.21
N THR A 404 68.61 32.68 -17.41
CA THR A 404 69.58 31.58 -17.26
C THR A 404 69.46 30.59 -16.10
N GLN A 405 69.37 29.36 -16.58
CA GLN A 405 69.98 28.09 -16.22
C GLN A 405 69.24 27.09 -15.35
N ALA A 406 68.83 26.03 -16.03
CA ALA A 406 68.73 24.66 -15.52
C ALA A 406 70.18 24.09 -15.44
N PRO A 407 70.47 22.85 -15.02
CA PRO A 407 69.64 21.69 -14.61
C PRO A 407 70.16 20.91 -13.38
N HIS A 408 69.50 19.90 -12.85
CA HIS A 408 69.99 18.54 -12.64
C HIS A 408 69.03 17.67 -11.79
N ARG A 409 68.61 16.59 -12.38
CA ARG A 409 68.32 15.31 -11.75
C ARG A 409 69.65 14.61 -11.40
N PRO A 410 69.79 13.61 -10.51
CA PRO A 410 69.13 12.31 -10.64
C PRO A 410 68.79 11.57 -9.32
N GLU A 411 67.92 10.58 -9.48
CA GLU A 411 67.97 9.15 -9.09
C GLU A 411 68.05 8.67 -7.63
N LYS A 412 67.06 7.87 -7.26
CA LYS A 412 67.00 6.44 -6.87
C LYS A 412 67.32 6.01 -5.45
N GLU A 413 66.47 5.03 -5.06
CA GLU A 413 66.66 3.87 -4.13
C GLU A 413 66.46 4.20 -2.64
N GLU A 414 65.54 3.56 -1.94
CA GLU A 414 65.14 2.16 -1.80
C GLU A 414 63.60 2.07 -1.54
#